data_aa968e4a902c56cd9054102e5f44c991
#
_entry.id   aa968e4a902c56cd9054102e5f44c991
#
_cell.length_a   1.000
_cell.length_b   1.000
_cell.length_c   1.000
_cell.angle_alpha   90.00
_cell.angle_beta   90.00
_cell.angle_gamma   90.00
#
_symmetry.space_group_name_H-M   'P 1'
#
loop_
_entity.id
_entity.type
_entity.pdbx_description
1 polymer ?
#
loop_
_entity_poly.entity_id
_entity_poly.type
_entity_poly.pdbx_seq_one_letter_code
_entity_poly.pdbx_strand_id
1 'polypeptide(L)'
;DKNTWIGLLLIAGILVGFSFLNRPSKEELAERQRVQDSIALVRLQEAEAQRISAELTQELQAQQAAPEVSAEQLAAQTAAVYGPFAPAAQGEEGIISLENEKVRIGIARRGGRIAKAELKEYKAYGDSVNDLCLFQGDESSLNFTLITNNSRILSTQNLYFTEERLATDEEGNSTLVMRLNTNIDGSYIDFVYTLPADD
;
A
#
# COMPACT_ATOMS: atom_id res chain seq x y z
N ASP A 1 -1.37 -17.90 60.02
CA ASP A 1 -2.80 -17.59 60.21
C ASP A 1 -3.66 -18.39 59.25
N LYS A 2 -4.57 -19.25 59.83
CA LYS A 2 -5.43 -20.18 59.03
C LYS A 2 -6.31 -19.44 58.00
N ASN A 3 -6.70 -18.21 58.29
CA ASN A 3 -7.56 -17.40 57.44
C ASN A 3 -6.84 -16.91 56.17
N THR A 4 -5.53 -16.64 56.23
CA THR A 4 -4.71 -16.24 55.08
C THR A 4 -4.56 -17.39 54.08
N TRP A 5 -4.42 -18.63 54.58
CA TRP A 5 -4.32 -19.81 53.75
C TRP A 5 -5.64 -20.13 52.99
N ILE A 6 -6.78 -19.90 53.67
CA ILE A 6 -8.11 -20.10 53.07
C ILE A 6 -8.33 -19.08 51.93
N GLY A 7 -7.94 -17.81 52.13
CA GLY A 7 -8.02 -16.77 51.12
C GLY A 7 -7.15 -17.08 49.92
N LEU A 8 -5.93 -17.58 50.12
CA LEU A 8 -5.01 -17.94 49.05
C LEU A 8 -5.51 -19.13 48.23
N LEU A 9 -6.11 -20.15 48.88
CA LEU A 9 -6.74 -21.28 48.24
C LEU A 9 -7.97 -20.87 47.41
N LEU A 10 -8.76 -19.92 47.88
CA LEU A 10 -9.92 -19.41 47.15
C LEU A 10 -9.50 -18.65 45.90
N ILE A 11 -8.47 -17.78 46.01
CA ILE A 11 -7.91 -17.07 44.82
C ILE A 11 -7.32 -18.04 43.83
N ALA A 12 -6.56 -19.03 44.28
CA ALA A 12 -6.01 -20.06 43.39
C ALA A 12 -7.12 -20.86 42.70
N GLY A 13 -8.20 -21.22 43.40
CA GLY A 13 -9.36 -21.92 42.84
C GLY A 13 -10.08 -21.08 41.77
N ILE A 14 -10.24 -19.77 42.00
CA ILE A 14 -10.85 -18.87 41.03
C ILE A 14 -9.97 -18.72 39.79
N LEU A 15 -8.64 -18.58 39.92
CA LEU A 15 -7.71 -18.48 38.78
C LEU A 15 -7.68 -19.77 37.97
N VAL A 16 -7.69 -20.92 38.62
CA VAL A 16 -7.74 -22.20 37.92
C VAL A 16 -9.09 -22.39 37.20
N GLY A 17 -10.20 -22.05 37.88
CA GLY A 17 -11.53 -22.10 37.30
C GLY A 17 -11.68 -21.17 36.09
N PHE A 18 -11.20 -19.94 36.19
CA PHE A 18 -11.19 -18.98 35.10
C PHE A 18 -10.30 -19.42 33.93
N SER A 19 -9.14 -20.02 34.22
CA SER A 19 -8.26 -20.60 33.19
C SER A 19 -8.88 -21.78 32.47
N PHE A 20 -9.74 -22.54 33.15
CA PHE A 20 -10.43 -23.68 32.55
C PHE A 20 -11.64 -23.26 31.70
N LEU A 21 -12.37 -22.24 32.13
CA LEU A 21 -13.50 -21.68 31.38
C LEU A 21 -13.05 -20.90 30.13
N ASN A 22 -11.85 -20.29 30.17
CA ASN A 22 -11.31 -19.45 29.08
C ASN A 22 -10.36 -20.21 28.15
N ARG A 23 -10.40 -21.54 28.16
CA ARG A 23 -9.63 -22.30 27.16
C ARG A 23 -10.27 -22.11 25.78
N PRO A 24 -9.52 -21.58 24.81
CA PRO A 24 -10.05 -21.44 23.45
C PRO A 24 -10.48 -22.82 22.92
N SER A 25 -11.61 -22.85 22.25
CA SER A 25 -12.14 -24.10 21.67
C SER A 25 -11.17 -24.62 20.60
N LYS A 26 -11.19 -25.93 20.37
CA LYS A 26 -10.37 -26.54 19.31
C LYS A 26 -10.66 -25.94 17.92
N GLU A 27 -11.88 -25.47 17.70
CA GLU A 27 -12.30 -24.80 16.48
C GLU A 27 -11.67 -23.41 16.35
N GLU A 28 -11.64 -22.63 17.43
CA GLU A 28 -11.00 -21.30 17.46
C GLU A 28 -9.47 -21.39 17.25
N LEU A 29 -8.83 -22.41 17.80
CA LEU A 29 -7.41 -22.67 17.57
C LEU A 29 -7.14 -23.08 16.12
N ALA A 30 -7.99 -23.91 15.51
CA ALA A 30 -7.87 -24.32 14.13
C ALA A 30 -8.12 -23.16 13.15
N GLU A 31 -9.05 -22.27 13.48
CA GLU A 31 -9.34 -21.08 12.68
C GLU A 31 -8.18 -20.06 12.75
N ARG A 32 -7.63 -19.83 13.95
CA ARG A 32 -6.44 -19.00 14.13
C ARG A 32 -5.21 -19.55 13.39
N GLN A 33 -5.02 -20.87 13.40
CA GLN A 33 -3.95 -21.50 12.63
C GLN A 33 -4.15 -21.31 11.12
N ARG A 34 -5.37 -21.52 10.60
CA ARG A 34 -5.66 -21.29 9.17
C ARG A 34 -5.41 -19.83 8.74
N VAL A 35 -5.80 -18.89 9.58
CA VAL A 35 -5.55 -17.45 9.32
C VAL A 35 -4.05 -17.17 9.37
N GLN A 36 -3.31 -17.71 10.34
CA GLN A 36 -1.86 -17.55 10.42
C GLN A 36 -1.12 -18.19 9.24
N ASP A 37 -1.54 -19.38 8.83
CA ASP A 37 -0.95 -20.06 7.66
C ASP A 37 -1.24 -19.29 6.36
N SER A 38 -2.44 -18.72 6.22
CA SER A 38 -2.79 -17.86 5.08
C SER A 38 -1.94 -16.57 5.07
N ILE A 39 -1.79 -15.92 6.22
CA ILE A 39 -0.94 -14.72 6.35
C ILE A 39 0.53 -15.05 6.09
N ALA A 40 1.01 -16.20 6.56
CA ALA A 40 2.38 -16.64 6.32
C ALA A 40 2.65 -16.91 4.83
N LEU A 41 1.68 -17.53 4.12
CA LEU A 41 1.77 -17.75 2.67
C LEU A 41 1.78 -16.43 1.89
N VAL A 42 0.91 -15.49 2.24
CA VAL A 42 0.87 -14.16 1.60
C VAL A 42 2.19 -13.41 1.83
N ARG A 43 2.72 -13.42 3.05
CA ARG A 43 4.00 -12.79 3.37
C ARG A 43 5.19 -13.42 2.64
N LEU A 44 5.19 -14.75 2.46
CA LEU A 44 6.21 -15.42 1.66
C LEU A 44 6.13 -15.03 0.19
N GLN A 45 4.93 -14.96 -0.38
CA GLN A 45 4.72 -14.52 -1.75
C GLN A 45 5.11 -13.04 -1.96
N GLU A 46 4.75 -12.17 -1.01
CA GLU A 46 5.16 -10.77 -1.04
C GLU A 46 6.68 -10.60 -0.91
N ALA A 47 7.32 -11.36 -0.03
CA ALA A 47 8.78 -11.32 0.14
C ALA A 47 9.52 -11.84 -1.10
N GLU A 48 8.97 -12.85 -1.77
CA GLU A 48 9.53 -13.40 -3.01
C GLU A 48 9.33 -12.43 -4.18
N ALA A 49 8.16 -11.81 -4.29
CA ALA A 49 7.89 -10.75 -5.26
C ALA A 49 8.79 -9.51 -5.04
N GLN A 50 9.02 -9.12 -3.79
CA GLN A 50 9.93 -8.03 -3.44
C GLN A 50 11.40 -8.37 -3.75
N ARG A 51 11.82 -9.61 -3.52
CA ARG A 51 13.18 -10.07 -3.89
C ARG A 51 13.37 -10.03 -5.40
N ILE A 52 12.45 -10.58 -6.16
CA ILE A 52 12.50 -10.59 -7.62
C ILE A 52 12.51 -9.17 -8.17
N SER A 53 11.68 -8.27 -7.63
CA SER A 53 11.64 -6.87 -8.06
C SER A 53 12.92 -6.10 -7.67
N ALA A 54 13.48 -6.36 -6.49
CA ALA A 54 14.74 -5.74 -6.04
C ALA A 54 15.95 -6.23 -6.85
N GLU A 55 16.02 -7.54 -7.12
CA GLU A 55 17.08 -8.16 -7.91
C GLU A 55 17.04 -7.65 -9.36
N LEU A 56 15.83 -7.53 -9.91
CA LEU A 56 15.60 -6.98 -11.24
C LEU A 56 15.94 -5.48 -11.33
N THR A 57 15.61 -4.72 -10.28
CA THR A 57 15.96 -3.29 -10.20
C THR A 57 17.48 -3.11 -10.08
N GLN A 58 18.16 -3.99 -9.35
CA GLN A 58 19.63 -3.99 -9.27
C GLN A 58 20.28 -4.40 -10.60
N GLU A 59 19.73 -5.40 -11.30
CA GLU A 59 20.22 -5.77 -12.64
C GLU A 59 20.02 -4.65 -13.66
N LEU A 60 18.87 -3.96 -13.65
CA LEU A 60 18.61 -2.80 -14.50
C LEU A 60 19.55 -1.62 -14.16
N GLN A 61 19.84 -1.38 -12.89
CA GLN A 61 20.79 -0.35 -12.46
C GLN A 61 22.24 -0.71 -12.77
N ALA A 62 22.63 -1.99 -12.65
CA ALA A 62 23.95 -2.46 -13.03
C ALA A 62 24.17 -2.40 -14.55
N GLN A 63 23.13 -2.61 -15.36
CA GLN A 63 23.18 -2.47 -16.81
C GLN A 63 23.23 -1.00 -17.26
N GLN A 64 22.72 -0.04 -16.47
CA GLN A 64 22.90 1.40 -16.74
C GLN A 64 24.35 1.88 -16.56
N ALA A 65 25.20 1.11 -15.91
CA ALA A 65 26.64 1.41 -15.75
C ALA A 65 27.51 0.79 -16.87
N ALA A 66 26.94 0.08 -17.84
CA ALA A 66 27.63 -0.49 -19.00
C ALA A 66 27.26 0.29 -20.29
N PRO A 67 28.16 0.35 -21.32
CA PRO A 67 28.04 1.26 -22.43
C PRO A 67 26.81 0.96 -23.28
N GLU A 68 26.05 2.03 -23.57
CA GLU A 68 25.01 2.17 -24.59
C GLU A 68 24.18 0.92 -24.93
N VAL A 69 23.35 0.49 -23.99
CA VAL A 69 22.22 -0.37 -24.36
C VAL A 69 21.28 0.46 -25.21
N SER A 70 21.04 0.06 -26.46
CA SER A 70 20.15 0.80 -27.35
C SER A 70 18.75 0.91 -26.70
N ALA A 71 18.06 2.05 -26.92
CA ALA A 71 16.70 2.28 -26.42
C ALA A 71 15.76 1.12 -26.75
N GLU A 72 16.00 0.45 -27.84
CA GLU A 72 15.26 -0.71 -28.35
C GLU A 72 15.47 -1.97 -27.49
N GLN A 73 16.69 -2.20 -27.01
CA GLN A 73 17.00 -3.31 -26.10
C GLN A 73 16.41 -3.09 -24.71
N LEU A 74 16.45 -1.84 -24.21
CA LEU A 74 15.83 -1.47 -22.94
C LEU A 74 14.30 -1.65 -22.98
N ALA A 75 13.66 -1.22 -24.08
CA ALA A 75 12.23 -1.40 -24.29
C ALA A 75 11.85 -2.89 -24.36
N ALA A 76 12.65 -3.71 -25.05
CA ALA A 76 12.42 -5.16 -25.14
C ALA A 76 12.55 -5.85 -23.78
N GLN A 77 13.55 -5.48 -22.97
CA GLN A 77 13.73 -5.99 -21.60
C GLN A 77 12.57 -5.59 -20.70
N THR A 78 12.16 -4.31 -20.74
CA THR A 78 11.02 -3.82 -19.99
C THR A 78 9.74 -4.56 -20.35
N ALA A 79 9.50 -4.77 -21.66
CA ALA A 79 8.35 -5.55 -22.12
C ALA A 79 8.42 -7.03 -21.69
N ALA A 80 9.61 -7.61 -21.64
CA ALA A 80 9.80 -8.98 -21.15
C ALA A 80 9.44 -9.13 -19.66
N VAL A 81 9.72 -8.11 -18.86
CA VAL A 81 9.46 -8.10 -17.41
C VAL A 81 8.01 -7.72 -17.10
N TYR A 82 7.59 -6.57 -17.57
CA TYR A 82 6.31 -5.96 -17.19
C TYR A 82 5.15 -6.34 -18.12
N GLY A 83 5.44 -6.97 -19.28
CA GLY A 83 4.42 -7.37 -20.24
C GLY A 83 3.57 -6.20 -20.68
N PRO A 84 2.22 -6.30 -20.59
CA PRO A 84 1.32 -5.20 -20.97
C PRO A 84 1.56 -3.89 -20.20
N PHE A 85 2.11 -3.95 -19.00
CA PHE A 85 2.37 -2.80 -18.15
C PHE A 85 3.75 -2.16 -18.36
N ALA A 86 4.47 -2.55 -19.42
CA ALA A 86 5.76 -1.96 -19.75
C ALA A 86 5.76 -0.42 -19.84
N PRO A 87 4.71 0.26 -20.39
CA PRO A 87 4.65 1.73 -20.38
C PRO A 87 4.65 2.35 -18.99
N ALA A 88 4.15 1.63 -18.00
CA ALA A 88 4.06 2.10 -16.61
C ALA A 88 5.27 1.70 -15.74
N ALA A 89 6.23 0.95 -16.31
CA ALA A 89 7.44 0.53 -15.59
C ALA A 89 8.41 1.69 -15.32
N GLN A 90 8.31 2.75 -16.12
CA GLN A 90 9.14 3.95 -15.99
C GLN A 90 8.22 5.18 -16.00
N GLY A 91 8.58 6.19 -15.22
CA GLY A 91 7.82 7.41 -15.13
C GLY A 91 8.52 8.43 -14.24
N GLU A 92 7.97 9.61 -14.19
CA GLU A 92 8.46 10.67 -13.31
C GLU A 92 7.88 10.51 -11.91
N GLU A 93 8.75 10.60 -10.93
CA GLU A 93 8.33 10.70 -9.54
C GLU A 93 7.63 12.04 -9.31
N GLY A 94 6.64 12.04 -8.43
CA GLY A 94 5.92 13.27 -8.10
C GLY A 94 4.70 12.99 -7.26
N ILE A 95 4.16 14.06 -6.69
CA ILE A 95 2.95 14.05 -5.88
C ILE A 95 1.95 14.99 -6.54
N ILE A 96 0.73 14.52 -6.75
CA ILE A 96 -0.40 15.30 -7.22
C ILE A 96 -1.28 15.62 -6.02
N SER A 97 -1.58 16.90 -5.82
CA SER A 97 -2.41 17.35 -4.69
C SER A 97 -3.88 17.38 -5.07
N LEU A 98 -4.71 16.83 -4.20
CA LEU A 98 -6.15 16.95 -4.20
C LEU A 98 -6.57 17.61 -2.90
N GLU A 99 -7.34 18.69 -2.95
CA GLU A 99 -7.67 19.44 -1.74
C GLU A 99 -9.07 20.03 -1.76
N ASN A 100 -9.63 20.18 -0.57
CA ASN A 100 -10.81 20.97 -0.28
C ASN A 100 -10.48 22.04 0.79
N GLU A 101 -11.48 22.63 1.41
CA GLU A 101 -11.25 23.67 2.43
C GLU A 101 -10.56 23.14 3.68
N LYS A 102 -10.80 21.87 4.08
CA LYS A 102 -10.35 21.28 5.34
C LYS A 102 -9.11 20.40 5.19
N VAL A 103 -8.97 19.71 4.05
CA VAL A 103 -7.98 18.64 3.88
C VAL A 103 -7.18 18.84 2.59
N ARG A 104 -5.89 18.55 2.66
CA ARG A 104 -5.03 18.39 1.48
C ARG A 104 -4.42 16.99 1.51
N ILE A 105 -4.63 16.24 0.43
CA ILE A 105 -4.02 14.93 0.22
C ILE A 105 -3.09 14.97 -0.98
N GLY A 106 -1.93 14.33 -0.83
CA GLY A 106 -0.95 14.18 -1.90
C GLY A 106 -0.91 12.73 -2.37
N ILE A 107 -1.16 12.50 -3.64
CA ILE A 107 -1.15 11.19 -4.29
C ILE A 107 0.17 11.03 -5.05
N ALA A 108 0.96 10.01 -4.71
CA ALA A 108 2.21 9.71 -5.39
C ALA A 108 1.95 9.10 -6.77
N ARG A 109 2.70 9.56 -7.79
CA ARG A 109 2.66 8.97 -9.13
C ARG A 109 3.12 7.51 -9.12
N ARG A 110 4.12 7.20 -8.31
CA ARG A 110 4.56 5.81 -8.11
C ARG A 110 3.64 5.11 -7.13
N GLY A 111 3.01 4.04 -7.60
CA GLY A 111 2.08 3.22 -6.83
C GLY A 111 0.67 3.78 -6.70
N GLY A 112 0.43 5.04 -7.07
CA GLY A 112 -0.89 5.68 -6.96
C GLY A 112 -1.39 5.83 -5.52
N ARG A 113 -0.53 5.75 -4.51
CA ARG A 113 -0.91 5.79 -3.09
C ARG A 113 -1.08 7.23 -2.58
N ILE A 114 -1.87 7.39 -1.54
CA ILE A 114 -1.90 8.65 -0.79
C ILE A 114 -0.59 8.73 0.00
N ALA A 115 0.32 9.61 -0.39
CA ALA A 115 1.64 9.77 0.21
C ALA A 115 1.70 10.86 1.28
N LYS A 116 0.67 11.72 1.35
CA LYS A 116 0.59 12.81 2.30
C LYS A 116 -0.87 13.13 2.62
N ALA A 117 -1.16 13.44 3.88
CA ALA A 117 -2.45 13.98 4.30
C ALA A 117 -2.24 15.08 5.33
N GLU A 118 -2.84 16.24 5.10
CA GLU A 118 -2.76 17.44 5.95
C GLU A 118 -4.16 17.95 6.27
N LEU A 119 -4.36 18.36 7.52
CA LEU A 119 -5.55 19.06 7.98
C LEU A 119 -5.28 20.56 8.03
N LYS A 120 -5.94 21.35 7.17
CA LYS A 120 -5.69 22.79 7.00
C LYS A 120 -6.14 23.62 8.21
N GLU A 121 -7.17 23.17 8.92
CA GLU A 121 -7.73 23.87 10.07
C GLU A 121 -6.98 23.60 11.39
N TYR A 122 -6.08 22.64 11.38
CA TYR A 122 -5.34 22.21 12.57
C TYR A 122 -3.85 22.49 12.41
N LYS A 123 -3.21 22.85 13.51
CA LYS A 123 -1.77 23.07 13.56
C LYS A 123 -1.08 21.99 14.35
N ALA A 124 0.13 21.63 13.97
CA ALA A 124 0.94 20.71 14.71
C ALA A 124 1.28 21.26 16.11
N TYR A 125 1.36 20.40 17.12
CA TYR A 125 1.71 20.83 18.47
C TYR A 125 3.09 21.51 18.47
N GLY A 126 3.13 22.75 18.96
CA GLY A 126 4.38 23.53 19.02
C GLY A 126 4.76 24.22 17.69
N ASP A 127 3.98 24.05 16.63
CA ASP A 127 4.16 24.74 15.34
C ASP A 127 2.86 25.47 14.97
N SER A 128 2.88 26.79 15.04
CA SER A 128 1.70 27.60 14.72
C SER A 128 1.62 27.99 13.24
N VAL A 129 2.59 27.61 12.42
CA VAL A 129 2.69 28.01 11.02
C VAL A 129 2.20 26.91 10.11
N ASN A 130 2.69 25.69 10.30
CA ASN A 130 2.40 24.58 9.40
C ASN A 130 1.09 23.86 9.76
N ASP A 131 0.38 23.41 8.74
CA ASP A 131 -0.81 22.58 8.88
C ASP A 131 -0.46 21.23 9.51
N LEU A 132 -1.43 20.63 10.23
CA LEU A 132 -1.23 19.34 10.85
C LEU A 132 -1.10 18.24 9.79
N CYS A 133 0.12 17.74 9.64
CA CYS A 133 0.38 16.58 8.80
C CYS A 133 0.07 15.29 9.58
N LEU A 134 -0.86 14.48 9.06
CA LEU A 134 -1.23 13.19 9.66
C LEU A 134 -0.20 12.11 9.34
N PHE A 135 0.27 12.10 8.10
CA PHE A 135 1.36 11.24 7.64
C PHE A 135 1.97 11.80 6.34
N GLN A 136 3.19 11.38 6.04
CA GLN A 136 3.87 11.73 4.79
C GLN A 136 4.90 10.67 4.38
N GLY A 137 5.27 10.69 3.11
CA GLY A 137 6.31 9.80 2.57
C GLY A 137 5.86 8.35 2.54
N ASP A 138 6.63 7.45 3.15
CA ASP A 138 6.43 6.00 3.11
C ASP A 138 5.61 5.43 4.28
N GLU A 139 4.97 6.30 5.06
CA GLU A 139 4.14 5.89 6.19
C GLU A 139 2.79 5.27 5.76
N SER A 140 2.40 5.46 4.51
CA SER A 140 1.23 4.82 3.91
C SER A 140 1.63 3.81 2.84
N SER A 141 0.85 2.76 2.65
CA SER A 141 1.05 1.79 1.57
C SER A 141 -0.27 1.45 0.90
N LEU A 142 -0.23 1.38 -0.42
CA LEU A 142 -1.31 0.86 -1.26
C LEU A 142 -0.68 -0.03 -2.32
N ASN A 143 -1.03 -1.29 -2.33
CA ASN A 143 -0.49 -2.24 -3.30
C ASN A 143 -1.54 -3.23 -3.75
N PHE A 144 -1.66 -3.40 -5.05
CA PHE A 144 -2.43 -4.46 -5.68
C PHE A 144 -1.48 -5.38 -6.46
N THR A 145 -1.72 -6.66 -6.32
CA THR A 145 -1.01 -7.66 -7.11
C THR A 145 -1.77 -7.90 -8.40
N LEU A 146 -1.11 -7.61 -9.52
CA LEU A 146 -1.64 -7.83 -10.86
C LEU A 146 -1.09 -9.16 -11.39
N ILE A 147 -1.97 -10.04 -11.83
CA ILE A 147 -1.60 -11.31 -12.47
C ILE A 147 -1.93 -11.19 -13.95
N THR A 148 -0.91 -11.28 -14.80
CA THR A 148 -1.08 -11.24 -16.25
C THR A 148 -1.33 -12.62 -16.83
N ASN A 149 -1.81 -12.70 -18.06
CA ASN A 149 -2.11 -13.96 -18.75
C ASN A 149 -0.89 -14.91 -18.84
N ASN A 150 0.32 -14.37 -18.76
CA ASN A 150 1.56 -15.16 -18.78
C ASN A 150 2.05 -15.51 -17.37
N SER A 151 1.17 -15.54 -16.37
CA SER A 151 1.45 -15.84 -14.97
C SER A 151 2.51 -14.91 -14.33
N ARG A 152 2.69 -13.69 -14.87
CA ARG A 152 3.55 -12.69 -14.24
C ARG A 152 2.79 -12.04 -13.09
N ILE A 153 3.49 -11.87 -12.00
CA ILE A 153 2.98 -11.20 -10.81
C ILE A 153 3.66 -9.83 -10.73
N LEU A 154 2.87 -8.77 -10.84
CA LEU A 154 3.33 -7.39 -10.77
C LEU A 154 2.70 -6.69 -9.56
N SER A 155 3.47 -5.83 -8.95
CA SER A 155 3.02 -5.02 -7.81
C SER A 155 2.79 -3.59 -8.29
N THR A 156 1.58 -3.05 -8.05
CA THR A 156 1.24 -1.67 -8.47
C THR A 156 2.11 -0.63 -7.81
N GLN A 157 2.65 -0.89 -6.61
CA GLN A 157 3.56 0.02 -5.90
C GLN A 157 4.85 0.35 -6.68
N ASN A 158 5.23 -0.50 -7.66
CA ASN A 158 6.43 -0.34 -8.47
C ASN A 158 6.12 0.26 -9.84
N LEU A 159 4.87 0.59 -10.12
CA LEU A 159 4.41 1.11 -11.40
C LEU A 159 4.05 2.60 -11.28
N TYR A 160 4.20 3.33 -12.37
CA TYR A 160 3.93 4.74 -12.43
C TYR A 160 2.56 5.01 -13.05
N PHE A 161 1.79 5.80 -12.33
CA PHE A 161 0.49 6.28 -12.76
C PHE A 161 0.63 7.67 -13.36
N THR A 162 -0.15 7.93 -14.40
CA THR A 162 -0.28 9.25 -15.01
C THR A 162 -1.57 9.92 -14.52
N GLU A 163 -1.55 11.24 -14.39
CA GLU A 163 -2.77 12.02 -14.20
C GLU A 163 -3.57 12.03 -15.49
N GLU A 164 -4.74 11.39 -15.48
CA GLU A 164 -5.65 11.38 -16.61
C GLU A 164 -6.63 12.56 -16.52
N ARG A 165 -7.10 12.84 -15.30
CA ARG A 165 -8.07 13.89 -15.05
C ARG A 165 -7.98 14.39 -13.62
N LEU A 166 -7.95 15.71 -13.49
CA LEU A 166 -8.21 16.42 -12.24
C LEU A 166 -9.33 17.42 -12.51
N ALA A 167 -10.45 17.30 -11.83
CA ALA A 167 -11.61 18.18 -12.03
C ALA A 167 -12.35 18.38 -10.74
N THR A 168 -12.94 19.58 -10.60
CA THR A 168 -13.87 19.91 -9.53
C THR A 168 -15.24 20.09 -10.17
N ASP A 169 -16.27 19.48 -9.61
CA ASP A 169 -17.64 19.60 -10.09
C ASP A 169 -18.33 20.89 -9.58
N GLU A 170 -19.58 21.10 -9.98
CA GLU A 170 -20.36 22.27 -9.57
C GLU A 170 -20.72 22.28 -8.08
N GLU A 171 -20.67 21.13 -7.44
CA GLU A 171 -20.90 20.94 -6.00
C GLU A 171 -19.63 21.14 -5.18
N GLY A 172 -18.47 21.33 -5.84
CA GLY A 172 -17.18 21.55 -5.20
C GLY A 172 -16.39 20.27 -4.89
N ASN A 173 -16.92 19.10 -5.27
CA ASN A 173 -16.19 17.83 -5.09
C ASN A 173 -15.05 17.75 -6.09
N SER A 174 -13.86 17.45 -5.60
CA SER A 174 -12.68 17.30 -6.43
C SER A 174 -12.42 15.83 -6.73
N THR A 175 -12.23 15.51 -7.99
CA THR A 175 -11.94 14.13 -8.45
C THR A 175 -10.64 14.10 -9.22
N LEU A 176 -9.72 13.23 -8.78
CA LEU A 176 -8.48 12.90 -9.46
C LEU A 176 -8.55 11.47 -9.99
N VAL A 177 -8.26 11.29 -11.27
CA VAL A 177 -8.11 9.98 -11.91
C VAL A 177 -6.64 9.76 -12.21
N MET A 178 -6.07 8.74 -11.59
CA MET A 178 -4.71 8.29 -11.82
C MET A 178 -4.75 7.01 -12.65
N ARG A 179 -4.19 7.05 -13.86
CA ARG A 179 -4.23 5.95 -14.82
C ARG A 179 -2.93 5.17 -14.88
N LEU A 180 -3.06 3.87 -14.76
CA LEU A 180 -1.99 2.92 -15.06
C LEU A 180 -2.17 2.44 -16.51
N ASN A 181 -1.30 2.93 -17.38
CA ASN A 181 -1.38 2.64 -18.81
C ASN A 181 -0.82 1.26 -19.15
N THR A 182 -1.39 0.64 -20.18
CA THR A 182 -0.86 -0.58 -20.79
C THR A 182 -0.51 -0.35 -22.26
N ASN A 183 0.20 -1.30 -22.85
CA ASN A 183 0.46 -1.31 -24.30
C ASN A 183 -0.67 -1.94 -25.13
N ILE A 184 -1.81 -2.23 -24.53
CA ILE A 184 -3.00 -2.77 -25.18
C ILE A 184 -4.03 -1.64 -25.28
N ASP A 185 -4.44 -1.33 -26.50
CA ASP A 185 -5.42 -0.29 -26.76
C ASP A 185 -6.70 -0.46 -25.95
N GLY A 186 -7.12 0.60 -25.26
CA GLY A 186 -8.31 0.60 -24.43
C GLY A 186 -8.19 -0.18 -23.11
N SER A 187 -7.00 -0.71 -22.79
CA SER A 187 -6.75 -1.43 -21.54
C SER A 187 -5.94 -0.57 -20.58
N TYR A 188 -6.49 -0.27 -19.43
CA TYR A 188 -5.86 0.54 -18.37
C TYR A 188 -6.47 0.21 -17.00
N ILE A 189 -5.86 0.71 -15.96
CA ILE A 189 -6.40 0.67 -14.59
C ILE A 189 -6.46 2.10 -14.08
N ASP A 190 -7.63 2.54 -13.64
CA ASP A 190 -7.81 3.85 -13.04
C ASP A 190 -7.99 3.73 -11.52
N PHE A 191 -7.22 4.52 -10.79
CA PHE A 191 -7.46 4.81 -9.40
C PHE A 191 -8.17 6.16 -9.34
N VAL A 192 -9.40 6.14 -8.83
CA VAL A 192 -10.25 7.33 -8.74
C VAL A 192 -10.32 7.78 -7.29
N TYR A 193 -9.84 8.99 -7.03
CA TYR A 193 -9.88 9.64 -5.74
C TYR A 193 -10.90 10.77 -5.80
N THR A 194 -11.88 10.72 -4.93
CA THR A 194 -12.88 11.79 -4.82
C THR A 194 -12.81 12.38 -3.42
N LEU A 195 -12.66 13.68 -3.36
CA LEU A 195 -12.68 14.48 -2.14
C LEU A 195 -13.91 15.37 -2.18
N PRO A 196 -14.90 15.12 -1.31
CA PRO A 196 -16.09 15.97 -1.22
C PRO A 196 -15.74 17.40 -0.81
N ALA A 197 -16.60 18.37 -1.16
CA ALA A 197 -16.38 19.78 -0.83
C ALA A 197 -16.39 20.05 0.68
N ASP A 198 -17.26 19.35 1.41
CA ASP A 198 -17.62 19.67 2.80
C ASP A 198 -17.10 18.66 3.84
N ASP A 199 -16.43 17.59 3.46
CA ASP A 199 -15.93 16.55 4.38
C ASP A 199 -14.49 16.75 4.83
#